data_b2d361218e10b33610b331380916648b
#
_entry.id   b2d361218e10b33610b331380916648b
#
_cell.length_a   1.000
_cell.length_b   1.000
_cell.length_c   1.000
_cell.angle_alpha   90.00
_cell.angle_beta   90.00
_cell.angle_gamma   90.00
#
_symmetry.space_group_name_H-M   'P 1'
#
loop_
_entity.id
_entity.type
_entity.pdbx_description
1 polymer ?
#
loop_
_entity_poly.entity_id
_entity_poly.type
_entity_poly.pdbx_seq_one_letter_code
_entity_poly.pdbx_strand_id
1 'polypeptide(L)'
;MTVTPAFITDRSELDRFFSQLPKSRNSDAIIISSFQLMPAMHDKLQAIDLPTVGVNVPAESGYFDASISIDNSSAMTMAVRLLRSLGHTNIAFCSDYIPADMVYNTSQRTQAFADAAQANATDGITFSLLTADAHDAPLSKSDLASQLTAKLLSLPERPTAVCVETDQVAIALVKELRKQQLNVPEDISVLGFDDAEIAQAADLSTIRQEPIELGRIAGRKVLQLLRNEPLEHPHELQDPLLVLRNTTSRIDSGAAPAE
;
A
#
# COMPACT_ATOMS: atom_id res chain seq x y z
N MET A 1 24.70 -17.97 -1.56
CA MET A 1 23.24 -17.99 -1.84
C MET A 1 23.01 -17.26 -3.15
N THR A 2 22.33 -17.89 -4.10
CA THR A 2 21.95 -17.27 -5.38
C THR A 2 20.46 -16.99 -5.33
N VAL A 3 20.04 -15.78 -5.70
CA VAL A 3 18.63 -15.40 -5.82
C VAL A 3 18.26 -15.33 -7.30
N THR A 4 17.25 -16.08 -7.70
CA THR A 4 16.72 -16.05 -9.06
C THR A 4 15.34 -15.36 -9.03
N PRO A 5 15.23 -14.10 -9.48
CA PRO A 5 13.94 -13.42 -9.49
C PRO A 5 13.03 -13.99 -10.58
N ALA A 6 11.75 -14.15 -10.25
CA ALA A 6 10.68 -14.41 -11.21
C ALA A 6 9.67 -13.25 -11.10
N PHE A 7 9.45 -12.55 -12.19
CA PHE A 7 8.44 -11.49 -12.25
C PHE A 7 7.15 -12.08 -12.77
N ILE A 8 6.08 -11.87 -12.04
CA ILE A 8 4.75 -12.38 -12.36
C ILE A 8 3.84 -11.18 -12.54
N THR A 9 3.33 -11.00 -13.75
CA THR A 9 2.54 -9.82 -14.14
C THR A 9 1.05 -10.13 -14.26
N ASP A 10 0.69 -11.39 -14.41
CA ASP A 10 -0.69 -11.82 -14.54
C ASP A 10 -0.95 -13.20 -13.88
N ARG A 11 -2.23 -13.54 -13.80
CA ARG A 11 -2.68 -14.79 -13.18
C ARG A 11 -2.19 -16.04 -13.92
N SER A 12 -2.08 -15.99 -15.23
CA SER A 12 -1.65 -17.15 -16.03
C SER A 12 -0.17 -17.49 -15.79
N GLU A 13 0.65 -16.45 -15.60
CA GLU A 13 2.06 -16.60 -15.21
C GLU A 13 2.18 -17.14 -13.79
N LEU A 14 1.34 -16.67 -12.87
CA LEU A 14 1.30 -17.15 -11.50
C LEU A 14 0.91 -18.63 -11.45
N ASP A 15 -0.13 -19.05 -12.17
CA ASP A 15 -0.56 -20.45 -12.27
C ASP A 15 0.53 -21.33 -12.89
N ARG A 16 1.21 -20.83 -13.92
CA ARG A 16 2.34 -21.51 -14.55
C ARG A 16 3.51 -21.68 -13.57
N PHE A 17 3.86 -20.63 -12.85
CA PHE A 17 4.90 -20.65 -11.83
C PHE A 17 4.63 -21.75 -10.80
N PHE A 18 3.45 -21.72 -10.16
CA PHE A 18 3.07 -22.74 -9.18
C PHE A 18 2.94 -24.17 -9.72
N SER A 19 2.65 -24.32 -11.01
CA SER A 19 2.60 -25.67 -11.64
C SER A 19 3.99 -26.23 -11.97
N GLN A 20 4.98 -25.36 -12.15
CA GLN A 20 6.36 -25.74 -12.49
C GLN A 20 7.25 -25.90 -11.25
N LEU A 21 6.96 -25.16 -10.18
CA LEU A 21 7.78 -25.15 -8.97
C LEU A 21 8.05 -26.53 -8.37
N PRO A 22 7.05 -27.43 -8.24
CA PRO A 22 7.29 -28.79 -7.69
C PRO A 22 8.19 -29.65 -8.57
N LYS A 23 8.35 -29.29 -9.85
CA LYS A 23 9.10 -30.07 -10.85
C LYS A 23 10.53 -29.60 -10.99
N SER A 24 10.79 -28.35 -10.60
CA SER A 24 12.06 -27.69 -10.86
C SER A 24 13.01 -27.81 -9.69
N ARG A 25 13.35 -28.78 -9.07
CA ARG A 25 14.29 -28.96 -7.91
C ARG A 25 15.51 -28.00 -7.88
N ASN A 26 15.33 -26.77 -8.35
CA ASN A 26 16.37 -25.75 -8.55
C ASN A 26 16.36 -24.66 -7.49
N SER A 27 15.52 -24.80 -6.47
CA SER A 27 15.41 -23.80 -5.38
C SER A 27 15.37 -24.50 -4.03
N ASP A 28 16.05 -23.93 -3.06
CA ASP A 28 16.08 -24.42 -1.67
C ASP A 28 15.03 -23.73 -0.80
N ALA A 29 14.53 -22.57 -1.21
CA ALA A 29 13.49 -21.80 -0.53
C ALA A 29 12.81 -20.82 -1.50
N ILE A 30 11.67 -20.27 -1.07
CA ILE A 30 10.87 -19.33 -1.87
C ILE A 30 10.61 -18.06 -1.07
N ILE A 31 10.82 -16.91 -1.69
CA ILE A 31 10.37 -15.62 -1.17
C ILE A 31 9.26 -15.10 -2.12
N ILE A 32 8.10 -14.77 -1.54
CA ILE A 32 7.00 -14.16 -2.29
C ILE A 32 6.81 -12.73 -1.78
N SER A 33 6.87 -11.78 -2.69
CA SER A 33 6.73 -10.36 -2.35
C SER A 33 5.52 -9.72 -3.01
N SER A 34 4.77 -8.96 -2.22
CA SER A 34 3.68 -8.09 -2.68
C SER A 34 2.49 -8.79 -3.34
N PHE A 35 2.45 -10.13 -3.29
CA PHE A 35 1.32 -10.91 -3.75
C PHE A 35 0.52 -11.44 -2.58
N GLN A 36 -0.79 -11.43 -2.71
CA GLN A 36 -1.61 -12.33 -1.94
C GLN A 36 -1.81 -13.64 -2.70
N LEU A 37 -1.59 -14.71 -1.97
CA LEU A 37 -1.95 -16.04 -2.42
C LEU A 37 -3.45 -16.24 -2.25
N MET A 38 -4.13 -16.61 -3.33
CA MET A 38 -5.50 -17.11 -3.24
C MET A 38 -5.52 -18.47 -2.52
N PRO A 39 -6.62 -18.86 -1.87
CA PRO A 39 -6.71 -20.13 -1.16
C PRO A 39 -6.24 -21.33 -1.99
N ALA A 40 -6.62 -21.39 -3.29
CA ALA A 40 -6.18 -22.45 -4.19
C ALA A 40 -4.67 -22.48 -4.48
N MET A 41 -3.97 -21.38 -4.25
CA MET A 41 -2.50 -21.29 -4.39
C MET A 41 -1.79 -21.66 -3.09
N HIS A 42 -2.43 -21.42 -1.96
CA HIS A 42 -1.95 -21.88 -0.67
C HIS A 42 -1.73 -23.38 -0.63
N ASP A 43 -2.73 -24.17 -1.10
CA ASP A 43 -2.59 -25.63 -1.14
C ASP A 43 -1.41 -26.07 -2.03
N LYS A 44 -1.20 -25.35 -3.15
CA LYS A 44 -0.06 -25.59 -4.03
C LYS A 44 1.26 -25.22 -3.35
N LEU A 45 1.30 -24.11 -2.61
CA LEU A 45 2.50 -23.68 -1.87
C LEU A 45 2.82 -24.67 -0.75
N GLN A 46 1.83 -25.11 0.01
CA GLN A 46 2.01 -26.12 1.06
C GLN A 46 2.44 -27.49 0.54
N ALA A 47 2.05 -27.84 -0.70
CA ALA A 47 2.51 -29.06 -1.34
C ALA A 47 3.98 -29.02 -1.81
N ILE A 48 4.60 -27.83 -1.76
CA ILE A 48 6.02 -27.62 -2.04
C ILE A 48 6.74 -27.71 -0.70
N ASP A 49 7.44 -28.80 -0.46
CA ASP A 49 8.22 -29.03 0.75
C ASP A 49 9.51 -28.17 0.74
N LEU A 50 9.32 -26.84 0.69
CA LEU A 50 10.39 -25.84 0.71
C LEU A 50 10.04 -24.71 1.69
N PRO A 51 11.03 -24.19 2.42
CA PRO A 51 10.83 -23.00 3.24
C PRO A 51 10.27 -21.80 2.44
N THR A 52 9.26 -21.14 2.99
CA THR A 52 8.55 -20.04 2.36
C THR A 52 8.57 -18.80 3.23
N VAL A 53 8.93 -17.64 2.64
CA VAL A 53 8.92 -16.35 3.31
C VAL A 53 8.12 -15.34 2.53
N GLY A 54 7.15 -14.71 3.20
CA GLY A 54 6.35 -13.62 2.62
C GLY A 54 6.95 -12.25 2.91
N VAL A 55 6.94 -11.36 1.93
CA VAL A 55 7.32 -9.94 2.08
C VAL A 55 6.18 -9.05 1.62
N ASN A 56 5.75 -8.13 2.48
CA ASN A 56 4.58 -7.30 2.23
C ASN A 56 3.34 -8.14 1.85
N VAL A 57 3.10 -9.17 2.64
CA VAL A 57 1.94 -10.07 2.56
C VAL A 57 1.14 -9.96 3.86
N PRO A 58 -0.15 -10.34 3.87
CA PRO A 58 -0.91 -10.38 5.11
C PRO A 58 -0.24 -11.30 6.15
N ALA A 59 0.10 -10.77 7.32
CA ALA A 59 0.77 -11.54 8.39
C ALA A 59 -0.11 -12.69 8.91
N GLU A 60 -1.42 -12.50 8.89
CA GLU A 60 -2.41 -13.45 9.42
C GLU A 60 -2.75 -14.59 8.46
N SER A 61 -2.17 -14.61 7.26
CA SER A 61 -2.55 -15.58 6.23
C SER A 61 -2.23 -17.04 6.59
N GLY A 62 -1.27 -17.28 7.49
CA GLY A 62 -0.79 -18.64 7.80
C GLY A 62 -0.20 -19.39 6.60
N TYR A 63 0.06 -18.67 5.49
CA TYR A 63 0.48 -19.24 4.21
C TYR A 63 1.99 -19.40 4.08
N PHE A 64 2.75 -18.78 4.98
CA PHE A 64 4.20 -18.78 4.94
C PHE A 64 4.78 -19.26 6.26
N ASP A 65 5.93 -19.92 6.20
CA ASP A 65 6.68 -20.31 7.40
C ASP A 65 7.16 -19.08 8.17
N ALA A 66 7.41 -17.98 7.44
CA ALA A 66 7.74 -16.69 8.02
C ALA A 66 7.29 -15.53 7.11
N SER A 67 7.15 -14.33 7.69
CA SER A 67 6.87 -13.13 6.92
C SER A 67 7.46 -11.88 7.55
N ILE A 68 7.61 -10.84 6.75
CA ILE A 68 7.89 -9.47 7.15
C ILE A 68 7.07 -8.51 6.30
N SER A 69 6.35 -7.61 6.92
CA SER A 69 5.50 -6.63 6.23
C SER A 69 5.54 -5.29 6.93
N ILE A 70 5.22 -4.21 6.22
CA ILE A 70 4.96 -2.93 6.86
C ILE A 70 3.66 -3.02 7.68
N ASP A 71 3.62 -2.39 8.86
CA ASP A 71 2.39 -2.25 9.64
C ASP A 71 1.47 -1.20 9.01
N ASN A 72 0.59 -1.65 8.11
CA ASN A 72 -0.38 -0.78 7.44
C ASN A 72 -1.40 -0.18 8.42
N SER A 73 -1.73 -0.88 9.52
CA SER A 73 -2.67 -0.36 10.53
C SER A 73 -2.08 0.86 11.25
N SER A 74 -0.85 0.73 11.75
CA SER A 74 -0.12 1.85 12.35
C SER A 74 0.11 2.98 11.35
N ALA A 75 0.41 2.67 10.09
CA ALA A 75 0.62 3.65 9.03
C ALA A 75 -0.63 4.51 8.78
N MET A 76 -1.79 3.88 8.60
CA MET A 76 -3.02 4.63 8.34
C MET A 76 -3.53 5.36 9.59
N THR A 77 -3.34 4.81 10.78
CA THR A 77 -3.60 5.53 12.02
C THR A 77 -2.74 6.79 12.13
N MET A 78 -1.46 6.69 11.79
CA MET A 78 -0.53 7.83 11.77
C MET A 78 -0.95 8.88 10.73
N ALA A 79 -1.34 8.45 9.51
CA ALA A 79 -1.84 9.34 8.46
C ALA A 79 -3.07 10.13 8.89
N VAL A 80 -4.09 9.46 9.42
CA VAL A 80 -5.33 10.09 9.88
C VAL A 80 -5.05 11.06 11.04
N ARG A 81 -4.23 10.67 12.01
CA ARG A 81 -3.86 11.54 13.14
C ARG A 81 -3.09 12.78 12.68
N LEU A 82 -2.15 12.63 11.75
CA LEU A 82 -1.43 13.76 11.16
C LEU A 82 -2.42 14.76 10.56
N LEU A 83 -3.22 14.31 9.59
CA LEU A 83 -4.12 15.20 8.85
C LEU A 83 -5.13 15.90 9.78
N ARG A 84 -5.63 15.17 10.78
CA ARG A 84 -6.47 15.79 11.83
C ARG A 84 -5.71 16.84 12.65
N SER A 85 -4.46 16.59 13.01
CA SER A 85 -3.63 17.55 13.74
C SER A 85 -3.33 18.83 12.95
N LEU A 86 -3.39 18.72 11.62
CA LEU A 86 -3.29 19.84 10.67
C LEU A 86 -4.63 20.57 10.48
N GLY A 87 -5.71 20.11 11.12
CA GLY A 87 -7.03 20.75 11.08
C GLY A 87 -7.97 20.19 10.01
N HIS A 88 -7.56 19.16 9.25
CA HIS A 88 -8.43 18.55 8.25
C HIS A 88 -9.58 17.79 8.90
N THR A 89 -10.80 18.10 8.48
CA THR A 89 -12.04 17.46 8.94
C THR A 89 -12.72 16.63 7.85
N ASN A 90 -12.39 16.85 6.59
CA ASN A 90 -12.86 16.05 5.46
C ASN A 90 -11.65 15.44 4.76
N ILE A 91 -11.46 14.12 4.94
CA ILE A 91 -10.27 13.37 4.54
C ILE A 91 -10.68 12.20 3.64
N ALA A 92 -10.05 12.06 2.49
CA ALA A 92 -10.25 10.92 1.60
C ALA A 92 -9.05 9.96 1.58
N PHE A 93 -9.31 8.72 1.19
CA PHE A 93 -8.30 7.77 0.77
C PHE A 93 -8.54 7.37 -0.69
N CYS A 94 -7.49 7.40 -1.51
CA CYS A 94 -7.53 7.08 -2.93
C CYS A 94 -6.74 5.81 -3.21
N SER A 95 -7.38 4.82 -3.84
CA SER A 95 -6.77 3.54 -4.21
C SER A 95 -7.18 3.08 -5.62
N ASP A 96 -6.39 2.18 -6.18
CA ASP A 96 -6.76 1.45 -7.39
C ASP A 96 -7.92 0.47 -7.11
N TYR A 97 -8.57 0.00 -8.17
CA TYR A 97 -9.50 -1.11 -8.08
C TYR A 97 -8.75 -2.41 -7.80
N ILE A 98 -9.24 -3.15 -6.84
CA ILE A 98 -8.73 -4.48 -6.51
C ILE A 98 -9.89 -5.48 -6.65
N PRO A 99 -9.79 -6.47 -7.56
CA PRO A 99 -10.79 -7.53 -7.66
C PRO A 99 -11.03 -8.22 -6.31
N ALA A 100 -12.27 -8.57 -6.02
CA ALA A 100 -12.66 -9.14 -4.72
C ALA A 100 -11.99 -10.50 -4.41
N ASP A 101 -11.51 -11.19 -5.45
CA ASP A 101 -10.77 -12.45 -5.37
C ASP A 101 -9.26 -12.27 -5.26
N MET A 102 -8.78 -11.01 -5.24
CA MET A 102 -7.37 -10.67 -5.11
C MET A 102 -7.18 -9.74 -3.92
N VAL A 103 -6.22 -10.01 -3.05
CA VAL A 103 -5.83 -9.13 -1.96
C VAL A 103 -4.36 -8.77 -2.14
N TYR A 104 -4.08 -7.53 -2.39
CA TYR A 104 -2.74 -6.97 -2.42
C TYR A 104 -2.43 -6.25 -1.09
N ASN A 105 -1.18 -5.92 -0.87
CA ASN A 105 -0.80 -5.11 0.29
C ASN A 105 -1.53 -3.75 0.30
N THR A 106 -1.84 -3.19 -0.87
CA THR A 106 -2.62 -1.96 -1.00
C THR A 106 -4.06 -2.10 -0.51
N SER A 107 -4.69 -3.27 -0.66
CA SER A 107 -6.02 -3.52 -0.07
C SER A 107 -6.02 -3.49 1.46
N GLN A 108 -4.92 -3.90 2.08
CA GLN A 108 -4.74 -3.77 3.53
C GLN A 108 -4.67 -2.31 3.96
N ARG A 109 -4.07 -1.42 3.15
CA ARG A 109 -4.05 0.03 3.42
C ARG A 109 -5.44 0.63 3.37
N THR A 110 -6.25 0.23 2.39
CA THR A 110 -7.65 0.65 2.27
C THR A 110 -8.46 0.25 3.50
N GLN A 111 -8.35 -1.01 3.93
CA GLN A 111 -9.02 -1.48 5.15
C GLN A 111 -8.48 -0.77 6.39
N ALA A 112 -7.17 -0.65 6.53
CA ALA A 112 -6.54 0.03 7.66
C ALA A 112 -6.94 1.51 7.75
N PHE A 113 -7.12 2.19 6.60
CA PHE A 113 -7.65 3.56 6.59
C PHE A 113 -9.11 3.58 7.06
N ALA A 114 -9.95 2.66 6.61
CA ALA A 114 -11.34 2.56 7.05
C ALA A 114 -11.43 2.34 8.57
N ASP A 115 -10.60 1.47 9.11
CA ASP A 115 -10.54 1.18 10.55
C ASP A 115 -10.04 2.41 11.35
N ALA A 116 -9.00 3.08 10.85
CA ALA A 116 -8.48 4.30 11.44
C ALA A 116 -9.51 5.44 11.38
N ALA A 117 -10.24 5.57 10.28
CA ALA A 117 -11.33 6.52 10.10
C ALA A 117 -12.45 6.26 11.10
N GLN A 118 -12.90 5.01 11.24
CA GLN A 118 -13.92 4.61 12.21
C GLN A 118 -13.49 4.90 13.65
N ALA A 119 -12.26 4.57 14.01
CA ALA A 119 -11.69 4.82 15.34
C ALA A 119 -11.55 6.32 15.67
N ASN A 120 -11.52 7.18 14.66
CA ASN A 120 -11.39 8.62 14.77
C ASN A 120 -12.67 9.38 14.39
N ALA A 121 -13.78 8.66 14.13
CA ALA A 121 -15.06 9.26 13.81
C ALA A 121 -15.57 10.06 15.02
N THR A 122 -15.80 11.36 14.83
CA THR A 122 -16.41 12.29 15.79
C THR A 122 -17.29 13.24 15.00
N ASP A 123 -18.19 13.94 15.67
CA ASP A 123 -19.04 14.94 15.00
C ASP A 123 -18.20 15.95 14.23
N GLY A 124 -18.59 16.21 12.99
CA GLY A 124 -17.93 17.16 12.09
C GLY A 124 -16.68 16.63 11.37
N ILE A 125 -16.37 15.32 11.44
CA ILE A 125 -15.29 14.71 10.67
C ILE A 125 -15.87 13.71 9.68
N THR A 126 -15.52 13.91 8.40
CA THR A 126 -15.93 13.06 7.28
C THR A 126 -14.74 12.31 6.71
N PHE A 127 -14.94 11.03 6.43
CA PHE A 127 -13.98 10.18 5.74
C PHE A 127 -14.59 9.56 4.49
N SER A 128 -13.84 9.55 3.39
CA SER A 128 -14.28 8.99 2.11
C SER A 128 -13.27 7.99 1.57
N LEU A 129 -13.74 6.84 1.10
CA LEU A 129 -12.93 5.86 0.37
C LEU A 129 -13.25 6.02 -1.13
N LEU A 130 -12.25 6.36 -1.93
CA LEU A 130 -12.35 6.56 -3.36
C LEU A 130 -11.50 5.49 -4.07
N THR A 131 -12.17 4.53 -4.67
CA THR A 131 -11.53 3.47 -5.45
C THR A 131 -11.81 3.67 -6.93
N ALA A 132 -10.84 3.39 -7.79
CA ALA A 132 -11.03 3.43 -9.23
C ALA A 132 -12.16 2.48 -9.68
N ASP A 133 -12.68 2.69 -10.89
CA ASP A 133 -13.67 1.80 -11.46
C ASP A 133 -13.04 0.45 -11.82
N ALA A 134 -13.84 -0.60 -11.81
CA ALA A 134 -13.40 -1.93 -12.19
C ALA A 134 -12.83 -1.94 -13.62
N HIS A 135 -11.68 -2.59 -13.80
CA HIS A 135 -11.01 -2.71 -15.09
C HIS A 135 -10.35 -4.09 -15.22
N ASP A 136 -10.28 -4.56 -16.47
CA ASP A 136 -9.71 -5.90 -16.79
C ASP A 136 -8.19 -5.87 -16.99
N ALA A 137 -7.61 -4.68 -17.22
CA ALA A 137 -6.18 -4.48 -17.43
C ALA A 137 -5.68 -3.34 -16.56
N PRO A 138 -4.41 -3.39 -16.07
CA PRO A 138 -3.84 -2.33 -15.23
C PRO A 138 -3.93 -0.96 -15.92
N LEU A 139 -4.47 0.03 -15.20
CA LEU A 139 -4.50 1.41 -15.66
C LEU A 139 -3.11 2.04 -15.62
N SER A 140 -2.83 2.97 -16.53
CA SER A 140 -1.69 3.85 -16.34
C SER A 140 -1.91 4.70 -15.08
N LYS A 141 -0.83 5.11 -14.40
CA LYS A 141 -0.96 5.96 -13.20
C LYS A 141 -1.64 7.29 -13.48
N SER A 142 -1.54 7.79 -14.73
CA SER A 142 -2.25 8.99 -15.17
C SER A 142 -3.75 8.77 -15.31
N ASP A 143 -4.17 7.64 -15.90
CA ASP A 143 -5.60 7.33 -16.08
C ASP A 143 -6.25 7.06 -14.72
N LEU A 144 -5.57 6.31 -13.85
CA LEU A 144 -6.00 6.08 -12.48
C LEU A 144 -6.18 7.39 -11.72
N ALA A 145 -5.18 8.27 -11.75
CA ALA A 145 -5.26 9.58 -11.10
C ALA A 145 -6.39 10.46 -11.67
N SER A 146 -6.63 10.39 -12.98
CA SER A 146 -7.73 11.11 -13.63
C SER A 146 -9.10 10.62 -13.12
N GLN A 147 -9.32 9.30 -13.04
CA GLN A 147 -10.55 8.74 -12.48
C GLN A 147 -10.74 9.13 -11.00
N LEU A 148 -9.69 8.98 -10.19
CA LEU A 148 -9.74 9.33 -8.76
C LEU A 148 -10.00 10.81 -8.54
N THR A 149 -9.39 11.69 -9.37
CA THR A 149 -9.64 13.14 -9.32
C THR A 149 -11.12 13.45 -9.67
N ALA A 150 -11.67 12.82 -10.71
CA ALA A 150 -13.08 13.02 -11.06
C ALA A 150 -14.01 12.60 -9.93
N LYS A 151 -13.75 11.44 -9.29
CA LYS A 151 -14.51 10.97 -8.12
C LYS A 151 -14.39 11.93 -6.94
N LEU A 152 -13.20 12.41 -6.65
CA LEU A 152 -12.93 13.35 -5.56
C LEU A 152 -13.70 14.66 -5.75
N LEU A 153 -13.71 15.19 -6.96
CA LEU A 153 -14.42 16.43 -7.31
C LEU A 153 -15.94 16.26 -7.40
N SER A 154 -16.43 15.03 -7.53
CA SER A 154 -17.88 14.74 -7.56
C SER A 154 -18.50 14.60 -6.16
N LEU A 155 -17.70 14.58 -5.10
CA LEU A 155 -18.22 14.51 -3.74
C LEU A 155 -19.00 15.79 -3.39
N PRO A 156 -20.11 15.69 -2.62
CA PRO A 156 -20.91 16.86 -2.20
C PRO A 156 -20.08 17.90 -1.44
N GLU A 157 -19.14 17.44 -0.64
CA GLU A 157 -18.14 18.25 0.04
C GLU A 157 -16.76 17.74 -0.34
N ARG A 158 -15.97 18.62 -0.96
CA ARG A 158 -14.63 18.26 -1.39
C ARG A 158 -13.73 18.02 -0.19
N PRO A 159 -13.01 16.89 -0.11
CA PRO A 159 -11.99 16.66 0.90
C PRO A 159 -10.90 17.73 0.84
N THR A 160 -10.42 18.12 2.00
CA THR A 160 -9.29 19.04 2.15
C THR A 160 -7.95 18.31 2.29
N ALA A 161 -7.99 16.99 2.48
CA ALA A 161 -6.81 16.14 2.48
C ALA A 161 -7.10 14.77 1.86
N VAL A 162 -6.10 14.20 1.23
CA VAL A 162 -6.17 12.89 0.58
C VAL A 162 -4.95 12.07 0.96
N CYS A 163 -5.17 10.86 1.50
CA CYS A 163 -4.17 9.81 1.55
C CYS A 163 -4.25 8.98 0.28
N VAL A 164 -3.12 8.59 -0.28
CA VAL A 164 -3.05 7.83 -1.54
C VAL A 164 -2.25 6.56 -1.33
N GLU A 165 -2.69 5.46 -1.92
CA GLU A 165 -2.15 4.12 -1.69
C GLU A 165 -0.65 3.96 -1.99
N THR A 166 -0.10 4.74 -2.97
CA THR A 166 1.31 4.75 -3.35
C THR A 166 1.78 6.12 -3.81
N ASP A 167 3.08 6.39 -3.72
CA ASP A 167 3.67 7.65 -4.17
C ASP A 167 3.48 7.90 -5.67
N GLN A 168 3.54 6.85 -6.48
CA GLN A 168 3.35 7.00 -7.93
C GLN A 168 1.95 7.50 -8.27
N VAL A 169 0.94 6.98 -7.59
CA VAL A 169 -0.46 7.45 -7.77
C VAL A 169 -0.62 8.84 -7.17
N ALA A 170 -0.02 9.11 -6.00
CA ALA A 170 -0.10 10.42 -5.35
C ALA A 170 0.49 11.54 -6.22
N ILE A 171 1.65 11.32 -6.84
CA ILE A 171 2.27 12.30 -7.74
C ILE A 171 1.42 12.53 -8.99
N ALA A 172 0.85 11.46 -9.55
CA ALA A 172 -0.07 11.58 -10.69
C ALA A 172 -1.34 12.36 -10.28
N LEU A 173 -1.88 12.10 -9.08
CA LEU A 173 -3.03 12.81 -8.52
C LEU A 173 -2.73 14.31 -8.33
N VAL A 174 -1.57 14.66 -7.74
CA VAL A 174 -1.13 16.06 -7.60
C VAL A 174 -1.11 16.77 -8.95
N LYS A 175 -0.61 16.08 -9.99
CA LYS A 175 -0.59 16.63 -11.35
C LYS A 175 -2.00 16.85 -11.90
N GLU A 176 -2.93 15.92 -11.70
CA GLU A 176 -4.32 16.05 -12.15
C GLU A 176 -5.06 17.14 -11.37
N LEU A 177 -4.88 17.25 -10.05
CA LEU A 177 -5.45 18.32 -9.23
C LEU A 177 -5.01 19.71 -9.74
N ARG A 178 -3.73 19.87 -10.06
CA ARG A 178 -3.20 21.13 -10.62
C ARG A 178 -3.80 21.47 -11.98
N LYS A 179 -4.11 20.48 -12.83
CA LYS A 179 -4.85 20.72 -14.09
C LYS A 179 -6.27 21.23 -13.84
N GLN A 180 -6.87 20.85 -12.72
CA GLN A 180 -8.18 21.36 -12.26
C GLN A 180 -8.07 22.66 -11.47
N GLN A 181 -6.91 23.34 -11.54
CA GLN A 181 -6.64 24.62 -10.86
C GLN A 181 -6.69 24.52 -9.32
N LEU A 182 -6.48 23.32 -8.78
CA LEU A 182 -6.34 23.09 -7.34
C LEU A 182 -4.86 23.07 -6.95
N ASN A 183 -4.51 23.92 -5.99
CA ASN A 183 -3.17 24.00 -5.44
C ASN A 183 -2.96 22.93 -4.39
N VAL A 184 -1.78 22.32 -4.41
CA VAL A 184 -1.32 21.37 -3.40
C VAL A 184 -0.08 21.98 -2.77
N PRO A 185 -0.09 22.24 -1.45
CA PRO A 185 -1.06 21.76 -0.44
C PRO A 185 -2.21 22.72 -0.09
N GLU A 186 -2.30 23.94 -0.67
CA GLU A 186 -3.15 25.04 -0.20
C GLU A 186 -4.65 24.71 -0.26
N ASP A 187 -5.14 24.15 -1.38
CA ASP A 187 -6.54 23.77 -1.58
C ASP A 187 -6.81 22.33 -1.10
N ILE A 188 -5.79 21.46 -1.16
CA ILE A 188 -5.88 20.07 -0.79
C ILE A 188 -4.51 19.50 -0.43
N SER A 189 -4.38 18.97 0.78
CA SER A 189 -3.21 18.23 1.21
C SER A 189 -3.17 16.83 0.60
N VAL A 190 -2.00 16.38 0.14
CA VAL A 190 -1.80 15.03 -0.41
C VAL A 190 -0.69 14.31 0.35
N LEU A 191 -1.01 13.12 0.88
CA LEU A 191 -0.08 12.24 1.57
C LEU A 191 0.04 10.93 0.80
N GLY A 192 1.25 10.60 0.35
CA GLY A 192 1.57 9.36 -0.35
C GLY A 192 1.93 8.20 0.59
N PHE A 193 2.42 7.13 -0.02
CA PHE A 193 2.94 5.95 0.66
C PHE A 193 4.09 5.36 -0.17
N ASP A 194 5.15 4.92 0.48
CA ASP A 194 6.36 4.18 0.10
C ASP A 194 7.64 4.96 0.43
N ASP A 195 7.68 6.27 0.29
CA ASP A 195 8.86 7.14 0.24
C ASP A 195 9.86 6.69 -0.84
N ALA A 196 9.30 6.37 -2.01
CA ALA A 196 10.09 6.04 -3.19
C ALA A 196 10.93 7.24 -3.64
N GLU A 197 12.01 7.01 -4.39
CA GLU A 197 12.91 8.07 -4.87
C GLU A 197 12.16 9.20 -5.60
N ILE A 198 11.09 8.86 -6.32
CA ILE A 198 10.22 9.83 -7.00
C ILE A 198 9.47 10.76 -6.02
N ALA A 199 9.16 10.30 -4.80
CA ALA A 199 8.50 11.14 -3.79
C ALA A 199 9.41 12.26 -3.30
N GLN A 200 10.70 11.96 -3.13
CA GLN A 200 11.70 12.97 -2.78
C GLN A 200 11.83 14.01 -3.90
N ALA A 201 11.92 13.58 -5.15
CA ALA A 201 12.02 14.48 -6.30
C ALA A 201 10.78 15.37 -6.48
N ALA A 202 9.61 14.91 -6.05
CA ALA A 202 8.34 15.63 -6.13
C ALA A 202 7.97 16.41 -4.87
N ASP A 203 8.84 16.43 -3.85
CA ASP A 203 8.57 17.03 -2.53
C ASP A 203 7.28 16.49 -1.87
N LEU A 204 6.95 15.23 -2.12
CA LEU A 204 5.74 14.58 -1.63
C LEU A 204 5.89 14.16 -0.17
N SER A 205 4.99 14.62 0.69
CA SER A 205 4.78 14.06 2.03
C SER A 205 4.28 12.63 1.89
N THR A 206 4.85 11.69 2.65
CA THR A 206 4.58 10.27 2.44
C THR A 206 4.84 9.45 3.70
N ILE A 207 4.39 8.21 3.71
CA ILE A 207 4.74 7.22 4.72
C ILE A 207 5.81 6.30 4.13
N ARG A 208 6.96 6.26 4.80
CA ARG A 208 8.10 5.44 4.37
C ARG A 208 7.91 3.99 4.78
N GLN A 209 8.18 3.10 3.86
CA GLN A 209 8.57 1.72 4.11
C GLN A 209 10.02 1.51 3.68
N GLU A 210 10.67 0.52 4.27
CA GLU A 210 12.10 0.25 4.02
C GLU A 210 12.28 -1.07 3.25
N PRO A 211 12.07 -1.09 1.92
CA PRO A 211 12.05 -2.33 1.14
C PRO A 211 13.36 -3.10 1.17
N ILE A 212 14.50 -2.38 1.30
CA ILE A 212 15.82 -3.02 1.44
C ILE A 212 15.91 -3.76 2.77
N GLU A 213 15.42 -3.17 3.86
CA GLU A 213 15.42 -3.83 5.17
C GLU A 213 14.46 -5.02 5.20
N LEU A 214 13.26 -4.87 4.63
CA LEU A 214 12.31 -5.97 4.47
C LEU A 214 12.96 -7.15 3.72
N GLY A 215 13.65 -6.88 2.63
CA GLY A 215 14.40 -7.89 1.87
C GLY A 215 15.53 -8.54 2.68
N ARG A 216 16.25 -7.76 3.49
CA ARG A 216 17.33 -8.29 4.36
C ARG A 216 16.78 -9.19 5.47
N ILE A 217 15.67 -8.79 6.09
CA ILE A 217 14.99 -9.59 7.11
C ILE A 217 14.47 -10.89 6.48
N ALA A 218 13.81 -10.82 5.33
CA ALA A 218 13.34 -12.00 4.61
C ALA A 218 14.48 -12.97 4.29
N GLY A 219 15.61 -12.45 3.79
CA GLY A 219 16.81 -13.27 3.53
C GLY A 219 17.37 -13.95 4.78
N ARG A 220 17.38 -13.27 5.93
CA ARG A 220 17.79 -13.88 7.22
C ARG A 220 16.84 -15.01 7.63
N LYS A 221 15.51 -14.78 7.55
CA LYS A 221 14.51 -15.80 7.87
C LYS A 221 14.67 -17.03 6.98
N VAL A 222 14.88 -16.87 5.68
CA VAL A 222 15.18 -17.98 4.75
C VAL A 222 16.40 -18.77 5.24
N LEU A 223 17.51 -18.11 5.59
CA LEU A 223 18.72 -18.80 6.03
C LEU A 223 18.52 -19.56 7.35
N GLN A 224 17.75 -19.02 8.29
CA GLN A 224 17.40 -19.70 9.53
C GLN A 224 16.54 -20.95 9.27
N LEU A 225 15.51 -20.82 8.42
CA LEU A 225 14.67 -21.95 8.03
C LEU A 225 15.48 -23.07 7.36
N LEU A 226 16.37 -22.73 6.42
CA LEU A 226 17.24 -23.71 5.74
C LEU A 226 18.21 -24.42 6.70
N ARG A 227 18.55 -23.80 7.82
CA ARG A 227 19.43 -24.38 8.85
C ARG A 227 18.68 -25.10 9.97
N ASN A 228 17.33 -25.13 9.87
CA ASN A 228 16.44 -25.57 10.95
C ASN A 228 16.70 -24.83 12.28
N GLU A 229 17.09 -23.55 12.20
CA GLU A 229 17.24 -22.68 13.36
C GLU A 229 15.86 -22.12 13.75
N PRO A 230 15.53 -22.00 15.05
CA PRO A 230 14.26 -21.45 15.48
C PRO A 230 14.15 -19.97 15.10
N LEU A 231 12.97 -19.56 14.66
CA LEU A 231 12.62 -18.16 14.45
C LEU A 231 11.95 -17.64 15.72
N GLU A 232 12.53 -16.63 16.35
CA GLU A 232 11.96 -15.97 17.53
C GLU A 232 10.66 -15.24 17.17
N HIS A 233 10.68 -14.56 16.02
CA HIS A 233 9.53 -13.85 15.46
C HIS A 233 9.32 -14.30 14.00
N PRO A 234 8.55 -15.38 13.75
CA PRO A 234 8.33 -15.86 12.40
C PRO A 234 7.60 -14.82 11.56
N HIS A 235 6.62 -14.11 12.12
CA HIS A 235 5.86 -13.06 11.44
C HIS A 235 6.13 -11.71 12.11
N GLU A 236 6.74 -10.80 11.35
CA GLU A 236 7.13 -9.48 11.83
C GLU A 236 6.40 -8.37 11.08
N LEU A 237 6.08 -7.31 11.80
CA LEU A 237 5.64 -6.05 11.23
C LEU A 237 6.72 -4.99 11.45
N GLN A 238 7.02 -4.22 10.40
CA GLN A 238 7.91 -3.08 10.46
C GLN A 238 7.11 -1.81 10.71
N ASP A 239 7.57 -1.01 11.65
CA ASP A 239 6.96 0.28 11.96
C ASP A 239 7.08 1.23 10.76
N PRO A 240 6.00 1.93 10.38
CA PRO A 240 6.04 2.97 9.36
C PRO A 240 6.72 4.23 9.87
N LEU A 241 7.29 5.03 8.97
CA LEU A 241 7.87 6.33 9.27
C LEU A 241 7.16 7.42 8.46
N LEU A 242 6.72 8.48 9.14
CA LEU A 242 6.14 9.64 8.48
C LEU A 242 7.25 10.57 7.98
N VAL A 243 7.19 10.92 6.69
CA VAL A 243 8.13 11.84 6.03
C VAL A 243 7.36 13.04 5.52
N LEU A 244 7.46 14.17 6.22
CA LEU A 244 6.78 15.41 5.84
C LEU A 244 7.63 16.19 4.85
N ARG A 245 6.96 16.68 3.79
CA ARG A 245 7.50 17.57 2.76
C ARG A 245 6.46 18.65 2.42
N ASN A 246 6.37 19.08 1.17
CA ASN A 246 5.60 20.26 0.79
C ASN A 246 4.19 19.98 0.23
N THR A 247 3.67 18.76 0.33
CA THR A 247 2.31 18.43 -0.16
C THR A 247 1.24 18.31 0.92
N THR A 248 1.60 18.61 2.17
CA THR A 248 0.64 18.68 3.30
C THR A 248 0.83 19.99 4.05
N SER A 249 -0.26 20.64 4.40
CA SER A 249 -0.25 21.90 5.19
C SER A 249 -1.35 21.90 6.23
N ARG A 250 -1.24 22.84 7.17
CA ARG A 250 -2.33 23.16 8.10
C ARG A 250 -3.44 23.88 7.34
N ILE A 251 -4.68 23.58 7.67
CA ILE A 251 -5.81 24.41 7.22
C ILE A 251 -5.76 25.73 7.97
N ASP A 252 -5.67 26.83 7.24
CA ASP A 252 -5.88 28.16 7.81
C ASP A 252 -7.37 28.30 8.15
N SER A 253 -7.67 28.35 9.45
CA SER A 253 -9.04 28.50 9.97
C SER A 253 -9.67 29.88 9.65
N GLY A 254 -9.11 30.63 8.70
CA GLY A 254 -9.52 31.96 8.31
C GLY A 254 -9.93 32.17 6.84
N ALA A 255 -9.73 31.18 5.97
CA ALA A 255 -10.20 31.30 4.58
C ALA A 255 -11.56 30.62 4.44
N ALA A 256 -12.63 31.43 4.47
CA ALA A 256 -13.90 31.01 3.91
C ALA A 256 -13.68 30.62 2.42
N PRO A 257 -14.31 29.55 1.89
CA PRO A 257 -14.18 29.22 0.49
C PRO A 257 -14.58 30.43 -0.36
N ALA A 258 -13.71 30.79 -1.30
CA ALA A 258 -14.08 31.77 -2.32
C ALA A 258 -15.30 31.24 -3.08
N GLU A 259 -16.37 32.06 -3.09
CA GLU A 259 -17.63 31.83 -3.80
C GLU A 259 -17.43 31.64 -5.32
#